data_b3d5d07e3d0ef5c6589a6461e6559be8
#
_entry.id   b3d5d07e3d0ef5c6589a6461e6559be8
#
_cell.length_a   1.000
_cell.length_b   1.000
_cell.length_c   1.000
_cell.angle_alpha   90.00
_cell.angle_beta   90.00
_cell.angle_gamma   90.00
#
_symmetry.space_group_name_H-M   'P 1'
#
loop_
_entity.id
_entity.type
_entity.pdbx_description
1 polymer ?
#
loop_
_entity_poly.entity_id
_entity_poly.type
_entity_poly.pdbx_seq_one_letter_code
_entity_poly.pdbx_strand_id
1 'polypeptide(L)'
;MILAMNTLVSDSDTLILVDEADRSLGFLSKALCHEGRGVLHRAFSLLIFNDRGELLIQQRAASKRLWPMYWSNSCCSHPRGDESLEAATQRRLYEELGIRCPLQFLFKFQYQAQFDATGAENELCSVYVGRCCQPIRVNSDEIIDWRWIAPEALQRQIAAEGGRTFTPWFMLEWARIWRDHRQAVLVI
;
A
#
# COMPACT_ATOMS: atom_id res chain seq x y z
N MET A 1 -29.46 -28.62 -2.16
CA MET A 1 -29.38 -28.22 -0.74
C MET A 1 -27.93 -27.85 -0.49
N ILE A 2 -27.60 -26.56 -0.71
CA ILE A 2 -26.24 -26.02 -0.59
C ILE A 2 -26.12 -25.53 0.84
N LEU A 3 -25.31 -26.23 1.66
CA LEU A 3 -24.94 -25.77 3.00
C LEU A 3 -24.04 -24.56 2.83
N ALA A 4 -24.55 -23.38 3.21
CA ALA A 4 -23.73 -22.20 3.43
C ALA A 4 -22.86 -22.46 4.67
N MET A 5 -21.57 -22.75 4.46
CA MET A 5 -20.59 -22.66 5.54
C MET A 5 -20.38 -21.18 5.85
N ASN A 6 -21.15 -20.69 6.82
CA ASN A 6 -20.92 -19.41 7.46
C ASN A 6 -19.70 -19.55 8.36
N THR A 7 -18.51 -19.49 7.80
CA THR A 7 -17.28 -19.23 8.58
C THR A 7 -17.39 -17.78 9.01
N LEU A 8 -17.48 -17.54 10.32
CA LEU A 8 -17.37 -16.20 10.91
C LEU A 8 -15.98 -15.64 10.62
N VAL A 9 -15.82 -15.03 9.43
CA VAL A 9 -14.64 -14.22 9.11
C VAL A 9 -14.77 -12.97 9.96
N SER A 10 -13.79 -12.68 10.80
CA SER A 10 -13.82 -11.46 11.59
C SER A 10 -13.87 -10.26 10.62
N ASP A 11 -14.67 -9.24 10.91
CA ASP A 11 -14.78 -8.01 10.09
C ASP A 11 -13.41 -7.36 9.79
N SER A 12 -12.41 -7.65 10.64
CA SER A 12 -11.03 -7.15 10.50
C SER A 12 -10.26 -7.72 9.30
N ASP A 13 -10.71 -8.84 8.74
CA ASP A 13 -9.99 -9.54 7.66
C ASP A 13 -10.74 -9.55 6.32
N THR A 14 -11.83 -8.79 6.20
CA THR A 14 -12.58 -8.67 4.94
C THR A 14 -12.20 -7.42 4.17
N LEU A 15 -12.02 -7.56 2.85
CA LEU A 15 -11.71 -6.48 1.91
C LEU A 15 -12.94 -6.13 1.07
N ILE A 16 -13.02 -4.89 0.64
CA ILE A 16 -14.10 -4.36 -0.19
C ILE A 16 -13.83 -4.70 -1.64
N LEU A 17 -14.63 -5.59 -2.22
CA LEU A 17 -14.60 -5.85 -3.65
C LEU A 17 -15.18 -4.67 -4.41
N VAL A 18 -14.56 -4.31 -5.53
CA VAL A 18 -14.98 -3.17 -6.35
C VAL A 18 -14.96 -3.52 -7.83
N ASP A 19 -15.68 -2.74 -8.63
CA ASP A 19 -15.49 -2.69 -10.07
C ASP A 19 -14.51 -1.57 -10.46
N GLU A 20 -14.23 -1.44 -11.77
CA GLU A 20 -13.31 -0.41 -12.30
C GLU A 20 -13.78 1.03 -12.02
N ALA A 21 -15.07 1.23 -11.75
CA ALA A 21 -15.66 2.52 -11.35
C ALA A 21 -15.66 2.75 -9.83
N ASP A 22 -14.98 1.88 -9.04
CA ASP A 22 -14.92 1.91 -7.57
C ASP A 22 -16.27 1.72 -6.88
N ARG A 23 -17.23 1.08 -7.53
CA ARG A 23 -18.51 0.71 -6.91
C ARG A 23 -18.31 -0.57 -6.11
N SER A 24 -18.74 -0.58 -4.86
CA SER A 24 -18.67 -1.77 -4.00
C SER A 24 -19.53 -2.90 -4.57
N LEU A 25 -18.94 -4.07 -4.69
CA LEU A 25 -19.59 -5.32 -5.14
C LEU A 25 -19.83 -6.30 -4.00
N GLY A 26 -19.37 -6.00 -2.79
CA GLY A 26 -19.44 -6.86 -1.61
C GLY A 26 -18.10 -6.99 -0.90
N PHE A 27 -17.95 -8.06 -0.14
CA PHE A 27 -16.78 -8.29 0.71
C PHE A 27 -16.24 -9.71 0.51
N LEU A 28 -14.93 -9.86 0.64
CA LEU A 28 -14.26 -11.15 0.59
C LEU A 28 -13.10 -11.17 1.60
N SER A 29 -12.79 -12.34 2.16
CA SER A 29 -11.65 -12.43 3.07
C SER A 29 -10.34 -12.04 2.36
N LYS A 30 -9.44 -11.40 3.09
CA LYS A 30 -8.13 -10.99 2.57
C LYS A 30 -7.38 -12.16 1.93
N ALA A 31 -7.44 -13.35 2.54
CA ALA A 31 -6.79 -14.55 2.00
C ALA A 31 -7.29 -14.89 0.60
N LEU A 32 -8.62 -14.94 0.40
CA LEU A 32 -9.25 -15.26 -0.88
C LEU A 32 -9.07 -14.16 -1.93
N CYS A 33 -9.04 -12.88 -1.51
CA CYS A 33 -8.76 -11.77 -2.43
C CYS A 33 -7.41 -11.90 -3.12
N HIS A 34 -6.43 -12.53 -2.47
CA HIS A 34 -5.06 -12.65 -2.97
C HIS A 34 -4.74 -14.03 -3.55
N GLU A 35 -5.71 -14.96 -3.65
CA GLU A 35 -5.50 -16.27 -4.27
C GLU A 35 -5.49 -16.19 -5.81
N GLY A 36 -4.78 -17.12 -6.43
CA GLY A 36 -4.71 -17.23 -7.88
C GLY A 36 -4.19 -15.95 -8.53
N ARG A 37 -5.04 -15.30 -9.34
CA ARG A 37 -4.73 -14.03 -10.00
C ARG A 37 -5.13 -12.78 -9.21
N GLY A 38 -5.67 -12.97 -8.01
CA GLY A 38 -6.23 -11.91 -7.19
C GLY A 38 -7.61 -11.43 -7.67
N VAL A 39 -8.49 -11.10 -6.73
CA VAL A 39 -9.81 -10.49 -7.00
C VAL A 39 -9.69 -8.98 -6.83
N LEU A 40 -10.26 -8.20 -7.75
CA LEU A 40 -10.19 -6.73 -7.68
C LEU A 40 -10.83 -6.21 -6.39
N HIS A 41 -10.05 -5.52 -5.59
CA HIS A 41 -10.49 -4.96 -4.32
C HIS A 41 -9.89 -3.57 -4.06
N ARG A 42 -10.50 -2.83 -3.13
CA ARG A 42 -10.11 -1.47 -2.79
C ARG A 42 -8.88 -1.46 -1.92
N ALA A 43 -7.92 -0.61 -2.29
CA ALA A 43 -6.67 -0.43 -1.56
C ALA A 43 -6.23 1.03 -1.49
N PHE A 44 -5.20 1.29 -0.70
CA PHE A 44 -4.54 2.59 -0.66
C PHE A 44 -3.03 2.45 -0.43
N SER A 45 -2.31 3.45 -0.93
CA SER A 45 -0.88 3.65 -0.75
C SER A 45 -0.59 5.02 -0.18
N LEU A 46 0.31 5.08 0.80
CA LEU A 46 0.75 6.29 1.46
C LEU A 46 2.23 6.52 1.18
N LEU A 47 2.58 7.74 0.77
CA LEU A 47 3.95 8.20 0.61
C LEU A 47 4.17 9.35 1.60
N ILE A 48 4.98 9.12 2.62
CA ILE A 48 5.23 10.06 3.71
C ILE A 48 6.59 10.71 3.51
N PHE A 49 6.62 12.03 3.51
CA PHE A 49 7.82 12.83 3.38
C PHE A 49 8.17 13.51 4.70
N ASN A 50 9.47 13.69 4.97
CA ASN A 50 9.95 14.50 6.09
C ASN A 50 10.15 15.98 5.65
N ASP A 51 10.59 16.83 6.58
CA ASP A 51 10.84 18.27 6.31
C ASP A 51 11.99 18.52 5.33
N ARG A 52 12.84 17.52 5.09
CA ARG A 52 13.90 17.60 4.07
C ARG A 52 13.43 17.16 2.67
N GLY A 53 12.13 16.81 2.54
CA GLY A 53 11.57 16.28 1.30
C GLY A 53 12.02 14.86 0.97
N GLU A 54 12.53 14.11 1.94
CA GLU A 54 12.90 12.71 1.77
C GLU A 54 11.67 11.82 1.98
N LEU A 55 11.50 10.82 1.14
CA LEU A 55 10.45 9.81 1.22
C LEU A 55 10.82 8.73 2.24
N LEU A 56 9.88 8.36 3.11
CA LEU A 56 9.96 7.16 3.91
C LEU A 56 9.68 5.94 3.05
N ILE A 57 10.66 5.07 2.87
CA ILE A 57 10.47 3.73 2.30
C ILE A 57 10.68 2.68 3.37
N GLN A 58 9.96 1.56 3.25
CA GLN A 58 10.03 0.46 4.21
C GLN A 58 10.35 -0.86 3.52
N GLN A 59 11.05 -1.75 4.22
CA GLN A 59 11.26 -3.12 3.82
C GLN A 59 10.23 -4.01 4.51
N ARG A 60 9.44 -4.72 3.73
CA ARG A 60 8.37 -5.60 4.21
C ARG A 60 8.93 -6.72 5.07
N ALA A 61 8.24 -7.04 6.16
CA ALA A 61 8.64 -8.14 7.04
C ALA A 61 8.71 -9.49 6.29
N ALA A 62 9.59 -10.36 6.76
CA ALA A 62 9.76 -11.71 6.18
C ALA A 62 8.50 -12.59 6.30
N SER A 63 7.62 -12.28 7.26
CA SER A 63 6.32 -12.94 7.49
C SER A 63 5.24 -12.60 6.46
N LYS A 64 5.47 -11.58 5.61
CA LYS A 64 4.49 -11.20 4.58
C LYS A 64 4.30 -12.31 3.55
N ARG A 65 3.04 -12.68 3.30
CA ARG A 65 2.68 -13.74 2.35
C ARG A 65 3.14 -13.42 0.91
N LEU A 66 2.97 -12.16 0.47
CA LEU A 66 3.33 -11.69 -0.85
C LEU A 66 4.44 -10.64 -0.74
N TRP A 67 5.45 -10.71 -1.60
CA TRP A 67 6.63 -9.84 -1.62
C TRP A 67 7.28 -9.64 -0.25
N PRO A 68 7.61 -10.71 0.53
CA PRO A 68 8.41 -10.57 1.75
C PRO A 68 9.79 -9.99 1.40
N MET A 69 10.35 -9.18 2.28
CA MET A 69 11.68 -8.56 2.17
C MET A 69 11.85 -7.53 1.04
N TYR A 70 10.79 -7.22 0.28
CA TYR A 70 10.84 -6.18 -0.75
C TYR A 70 10.72 -4.79 -0.12
N TRP A 71 11.41 -3.81 -0.71
CA TRP A 71 11.21 -2.40 -0.42
C TRP A 71 9.90 -1.89 -1.04
N SER A 72 9.23 -1.00 -0.34
CA SER A 72 7.94 -0.46 -0.74
C SER A 72 7.79 1.00 -0.28
N ASN A 73 6.69 1.63 -0.67
CA ASN A 73 6.23 2.92 -0.17
C ASN A 73 6.04 2.90 1.35
N SER A 74 5.72 4.05 1.96
CA SER A 74 5.70 4.20 3.42
C SER A 74 4.71 3.28 4.12
N CYS A 75 3.50 3.14 3.55
CA CYS A 75 2.45 2.23 4.05
C CYS A 75 1.49 1.89 2.91
N CYS A 76 1.06 0.64 2.78
CA CYS A 76 0.00 0.24 1.88
C CYS A 76 -0.90 -0.79 2.55
N SER A 77 -2.22 -0.64 2.34
CA SER A 77 -3.21 -1.52 2.96
C SER A 77 -4.60 -1.34 2.35
N HIS A 78 -5.60 -1.84 3.04
CA HIS A 78 -6.99 -1.89 2.60
C HIS A 78 -7.92 -1.28 3.66
N PRO A 79 -9.00 -0.60 3.27
CA PRO A 79 -10.12 -0.31 4.16
C PRO A 79 -10.84 -1.62 4.50
N ARG A 80 -11.38 -1.72 5.71
CA ARG A 80 -12.11 -2.88 6.23
C ARG A 80 -13.61 -2.62 6.20
N GLY A 81 -14.41 -3.58 5.79
CA GLY A 81 -15.86 -3.47 5.85
C GLY A 81 -16.38 -2.09 5.40
N ASP A 82 -17.11 -1.40 6.26
CA ASP A 82 -17.66 -0.06 6.00
C ASP A 82 -16.70 1.09 6.36
N GLU A 83 -15.42 0.79 6.59
CA GLU A 83 -14.42 1.80 6.94
C GLU A 83 -14.19 2.78 5.79
N SER A 84 -14.20 4.09 6.08
CA SER A 84 -13.81 5.08 5.08
C SER A 84 -12.32 5.02 4.76
N LEU A 85 -11.91 5.45 3.56
CA LEU A 85 -10.50 5.55 3.21
C LEU A 85 -9.72 6.47 4.16
N GLU A 86 -10.34 7.57 4.64
CA GLU A 86 -9.73 8.47 5.60
C GLU A 86 -9.43 7.77 6.92
N ALA A 87 -10.41 7.04 7.48
CA ALA A 87 -10.22 6.28 8.70
C ALA A 87 -9.18 5.17 8.54
N ALA A 88 -9.25 4.41 7.44
CA ALA A 88 -8.34 3.31 7.12
C ALA A 88 -6.89 3.78 6.99
N THR A 89 -6.65 4.88 6.27
CA THR A 89 -5.31 5.42 6.06
C THR A 89 -4.68 5.89 7.37
N GLN A 90 -5.43 6.61 8.22
CA GLN A 90 -4.94 7.05 9.54
C GLN A 90 -4.71 5.89 10.50
N ARG A 91 -5.60 4.89 10.49
CA ARG A 91 -5.44 3.68 11.31
C ARG A 91 -4.15 2.96 10.94
N ARG A 92 -3.95 2.65 9.66
CA ARG A 92 -2.78 1.88 9.21
C ARG A 92 -1.47 2.65 9.35
N LEU A 93 -1.49 3.95 9.12
CA LEU A 93 -0.34 4.81 9.36
C LEU A 93 0.13 4.74 10.81
N TYR A 94 -0.82 4.73 11.75
CA TYR A 94 -0.52 4.57 13.16
C TYR A 94 -0.10 3.14 13.52
N GLU A 95 -0.79 2.11 13.02
CA GLU A 95 -0.51 0.70 13.30
C GLU A 95 0.87 0.27 12.78
N GLU A 96 1.28 0.74 11.59
CA GLU A 96 2.54 0.34 10.97
C GLU A 96 3.74 1.22 11.34
N LEU A 97 3.53 2.55 11.48
CA LEU A 97 4.60 3.53 11.62
C LEU A 97 4.54 4.34 12.93
N GLY A 98 3.45 4.19 13.71
CA GLY A 98 3.27 4.92 14.97
C GLY A 98 3.01 6.43 14.81
N ILE A 99 2.66 6.89 13.61
CA ILE A 99 2.49 8.31 13.29
C ILE A 99 1.07 8.63 12.81
N ARG A 100 0.72 9.91 12.83
CA ARG A 100 -0.48 10.49 12.21
C ARG A 100 -0.11 11.80 11.53
N CYS A 101 -0.59 12.01 10.32
CA CYS A 101 -0.39 13.28 9.62
C CYS A 101 -1.53 13.53 8.62
N PRO A 102 -1.76 14.79 8.22
CA PRO A 102 -2.64 15.09 7.10
C PRO A 102 -2.18 14.38 5.84
N LEU A 103 -3.14 13.85 5.08
CA LEU A 103 -2.90 13.15 3.83
C LEU A 103 -3.63 13.87 2.69
N GLN A 104 -2.96 14.08 1.59
CA GLN A 104 -3.52 14.63 0.36
C GLN A 104 -3.65 13.53 -0.68
N PHE A 105 -4.85 13.37 -1.25
CA PHE A 105 -5.08 12.47 -2.37
C PHE A 105 -4.35 12.98 -3.62
N LEU A 106 -3.65 12.08 -4.31
CA LEU A 106 -2.99 12.38 -5.58
C LEU A 106 -3.73 11.81 -6.78
N PHE A 107 -3.88 10.49 -6.82
CA PHE A 107 -4.55 9.78 -7.92
C PHE A 107 -5.02 8.41 -7.48
N LYS A 108 -5.84 7.79 -8.33
CA LYS A 108 -6.24 6.40 -8.22
C LYS A 108 -5.79 5.65 -9.47
N PHE A 109 -5.40 4.39 -9.31
CA PHE A 109 -5.05 3.51 -10.43
C PHE A 109 -5.38 2.07 -10.09
N GLN A 110 -5.61 1.28 -11.12
CA GLN A 110 -5.75 -0.16 -10.99
C GLN A 110 -4.45 -0.83 -11.42
N TYR A 111 -4.07 -1.86 -10.69
CA TYR A 111 -2.97 -2.73 -11.08
C TYR A 111 -3.23 -4.18 -10.70
N GLN A 112 -2.58 -5.09 -11.41
CA GLN A 112 -2.51 -6.50 -11.08
C GLN A 112 -1.04 -6.93 -11.15
N ALA A 113 -0.59 -7.65 -10.13
CA ALA A 113 0.76 -8.20 -10.08
C ALA A 113 0.73 -9.61 -9.53
N GLN A 114 1.31 -10.57 -10.27
CA GLN A 114 1.48 -11.93 -9.81
C GLN A 114 2.79 -12.04 -9.04
N PHE A 115 2.77 -12.58 -7.82
CA PHE A 115 3.99 -12.86 -7.07
C PHE A 115 4.59 -14.18 -7.54
N ASP A 116 3.90 -15.27 -7.27
CA ASP A 116 4.21 -16.63 -7.72
C ASP A 116 2.94 -17.50 -7.61
N ALA A 117 3.09 -18.80 -7.40
CA ALA A 117 1.95 -19.69 -7.15
C ALA A 117 1.21 -19.39 -5.83
N THR A 118 1.82 -18.63 -4.90
CA THR A 118 1.22 -18.25 -3.61
C THR A 118 0.05 -17.28 -3.78
N GLY A 119 0.11 -16.39 -4.80
CA GLY A 119 -0.97 -15.44 -5.05
C GLY A 119 -0.55 -14.18 -5.80
N ALA A 120 -1.48 -13.22 -5.83
CA ALA A 120 -1.36 -11.97 -6.57
C ALA A 120 -2.04 -10.82 -5.84
N GLU A 121 -1.63 -9.60 -6.17
CA GLU A 121 -2.38 -8.38 -5.92
C GLU A 121 -3.24 -8.04 -7.14
N ASN A 122 -4.47 -7.57 -6.91
CA ASN A 122 -5.35 -7.00 -7.92
C ASN A 122 -6.16 -5.90 -7.25
N GLU A 123 -5.68 -4.67 -7.37
CA GLU A 123 -6.15 -3.57 -6.55
C GLU A 123 -6.60 -2.36 -7.37
N LEU A 124 -7.66 -1.72 -6.90
CA LEU A 124 -7.98 -0.34 -7.22
C LEU A 124 -7.44 0.54 -6.08
N CYS A 125 -6.24 1.06 -6.28
CA CYS A 125 -5.42 1.71 -5.26
C CYS A 125 -5.55 3.23 -5.30
N SER A 126 -5.91 3.85 -4.17
CA SER A 126 -5.90 5.30 -3.95
C SER A 126 -4.56 5.72 -3.35
N VAL A 127 -3.83 6.59 -4.04
CA VAL A 127 -2.51 7.06 -3.63
C VAL A 127 -2.61 8.41 -2.94
N TYR A 128 -2.00 8.50 -1.76
CA TYR A 128 -1.94 9.70 -0.93
C TYR A 128 -0.51 10.07 -0.61
N VAL A 129 -0.29 11.35 -0.39
CA VAL A 129 0.97 11.89 0.14
C VAL A 129 0.73 12.64 1.44
N GLY A 130 1.72 12.65 2.30
CA GLY A 130 1.70 13.41 3.55
C GLY A 130 3.08 13.84 3.99
N ARG A 131 3.14 14.86 4.84
CA ARG A 131 4.37 15.28 5.53
C ARG A 131 4.28 14.94 7.01
N CYS A 132 5.34 14.36 7.56
CA CYS A 132 5.41 14.01 8.95
C CYS A 132 6.82 14.21 9.53
N CYS A 133 6.89 14.87 10.70
CA CYS A 133 8.12 15.10 11.46
C CYS A 133 8.14 14.29 12.77
N GLN A 134 7.13 13.45 12.99
CA GLN A 134 7.05 12.62 14.20
C GLN A 134 8.11 11.50 14.14
N PRO A 135 8.61 11.06 15.28
CA PRO A 135 9.48 9.88 15.34
C PRO A 135 8.76 8.64 14.82
N ILE A 136 9.40 7.92 13.89
CA ILE A 136 8.87 6.68 13.32
C ILE A 136 9.05 5.55 14.33
N ARG A 137 7.98 4.78 14.55
CA ARG A 137 7.96 3.58 15.41
C ARG A 137 7.29 2.46 14.62
N VAL A 138 8.10 1.69 13.91
CA VAL A 138 7.60 0.60 13.06
C VAL A 138 7.07 -0.56 13.88
N ASN A 139 6.01 -1.18 13.38
CA ASN A 139 5.57 -2.49 13.80
C ASN A 139 6.42 -3.56 13.11
N SER A 140 7.17 -4.35 13.89
CA SER A 140 8.08 -5.38 13.38
C SER A 140 7.39 -6.52 12.65
N ASP A 141 6.09 -6.76 12.89
CA ASP A 141 5.32 -7.76 12.17
C ASP A 141 4.98 -7.34 10.74
N GLU A 142 5.09 -6.03 10.46
CA GLU A 142 4.81 -5.43 9.16
C GLU A 142 6.09 -5.01 8.43
N ILE A 143 7.06 -4.46 9.16
CA ILE A 143 8.23 -3.74 8.62
C ILE A 143 9.50 -4.22 9.34
N ILE A 144 10.45 -4.76 8.57
CA ILE A 144 11.73 -5.23 9.11
C ILE A 144 12.82 -4.14 9.10
N ASP A 145 12.75 -3.22 8.13
CA ASP A 145 13.67 -2.09 7.98
C ASP A 145 12.98 -0.90 7.33
N TRP A 146 13.48 0.29 7.57
CA TRP A 146 12.95 1.50 6.95
C TRP A 146 14.03 2.58 6.87
N ARG A 147 13.85 3.52 5.96
CA ARG A 147 14.75 4.67 5.83
C ARG A 147 14.10 5.84 5.13
N TRP A 148 14.64 7.02 5.36
CA TRP A 148 14.40 8.19 4.56
C TRP A 148 15.31 8.17 3.33
N ILE A 149 14.80 8.54 2.16
CA ILE A 149 15.55 8.60 0.93
C ILE A 149 15.14 9.82 0.11
N ALA A 150 16.12 10.57 -0.37
CA ALA A 150 15.85 11.68 -1.29
C ALA A 150 15.27 11.16 -2.61
N PRO A 151 14.25 11.83 -3.20
CA PRO A 151 13.60 11.41 -4.44
C PRO A 151 14.57 11.09 -5.59
N GLU A 152 15.61 11.90 -5.77
CA GLU A 152 16.63 11.70 -6.80
C GLU A 152 17.53 10.48 -6.52
N ALA A 153 17.79 10.19 -5.23
CA ALA A 153 18.55 9.02 -4.82
C ALA A 153 17.73 7.74 -5.06
N LEU A 154 16.44 7.76 -4.73
CA LEU A 154 15.52 6.68 -5.04
C LEU A 154 15.46 6.40 -6.55
N GLN A 155 15.33 7.44 -7.36
CA GLN A 155 15.30 7.30 -8.81
C GLN A 155 16.59 6.65 -9.36
N ARG A 156 17.76 7.04 -8.84
CA ARG A 156 19.04 6.41 -9.21
C ARG A 156 19.11 4.95 -8.77
N GLN A 157 18.66 4.64 -7.56
CA GLN A 157 18.64 3.26 -7.05
C GLN A 157 17.74 2.37 -7.89
N ILE A 158 16.52 2.82 -8.20
CA ILE A 158 15.58 2.09 -9.07
C ILE A 158 16.21 1.82 -10.45
N ALA A 159 16.85 2.82 -11.04
CA ALA A 159 17.53 2.68 -12.34
C ALA A 159 18.70 1.68 -12.30
N ALA A 160 19.48 1.68 -11.22
CA ALA A 160 20.63 0.79 -11.07
C ALA A 160 20.22 -0.66 -10.82
N GLU A 161 19.20 -0.89 -10.01
CA GLU A 161 18.76 -2.24 -9.60
C GLU A 161 17.70 -2.83 -10.53
N GLY A 162 17.21 -2.04 -11.52
CA GLY A 162 16.12 -2.44 -12.41
C GLY A 162 14.81 -2.74 -11.67
N GLY A 163 14.62 -2.14 -10.47
CA GLY A 163 13.43 -2.29 -9.65
C GLY A 163 13.23 -3.66 -8.98
N ARG A 164 14.19 -4.59 -9.12
CA ARG A 164 14.04 -5.99 -8.66
C ARG A 164 13.83 -6.16 -7.15
N THR A 165 14.23 -5.17 -6.35
CA THR A 165 14.11 -5.19 -4.89
C THR A 165 12.90 -4.41 -4.39
N PHE A 166 12.13 -3.79 -5.29
CA PHE A 166 10.95 -2.99 -4.98
C PHE A 166 9.65 -3.71 -5.35
N THR A 167 8.59 -3.44 -4.59
CA THR A 167 7.26 -3.99 -4.90
C THR A 167 6.72 -3.41 -6.22
N PRO A 168 5.96 -4.20 -7.01
CA PRO A 168 5.44 -3.76 -8.31
C PRO A 168 4.58 -2.50 -8.25
N TRP A 169 3.69 -2.40 -7.24
CA TRP A 169 2.83 -1.22 -7.08
C TRP A 169 3.64 0.04 -6.78
N PHE A 170 4.63 -0.04 -5.89
CA PHE A 170 5.48 1.11 -5.59
C PHE A 170 6.25 1.59 -6.83
N MET A 171 6.71 0.68 -7.67
CA MET A 171 7.35 1.03 -8.94
C MET A 171 6.41 1.78 -9.88
N LEU A 172 5.16 1.34 -10.00
CA LEU A 172 4.13 1.99 -10.83
C LEU A 172 3.77 3.37 -10.28
N GLU A 173 3.54 3.46 -8.96
CA GLU A 173 3.23 4.71 -8.25
C GLU A 173 4.35 5.72 -8.39
N TRP A 174 5.59 5.30 -8.10
CA TRP A 174 6.75 6.17 -8.15
C TRP A 174 7.01 6.70 -9.56
N ALA A 175 6.92 5.84 -10.59
CA ALA A 175 7.05 6.26 -11.97
C ALA A 175 6.02 7.33 -12.36
N ARG A 176 4.75 7.16 -11.92
CA ARG A 176 3.69 8.13 -12.17
C ARG A 176 3.90 9.43 -11.40
N ILE A 177 4.29 9.34 -10.12
CA ILE A 177 4.61 10.51 -9.28
C ILE A 177 5.76 11.30 -9.91
N TRP A 178 6.83 10.63 -10.30
CA TRP A 178 8.01 11.27 -10.88
C TRP A 178 7.71 11.98 -12.19
N ARG A 179 6.85 11.43 -13.02
CA ARG A 179 6.44 11.99 -14.30
C ARG A 179 5.42 13.13 -14.17
N ASP A 180 4.35 12.90 -13.37
CA ASP A 180 3.13 13.72 -13.43
C ASP A 180 2.91 14.58 -12.17
N HIS A 181 3.48 14.20 -11.02
CA HIS A 181 3.19 14.78 -9.70
C HIS A 181 4.45 15.26 -8.96
N ARG A 182 5.58 15.33 -9.64
CA ARG A 182 6.87 15.67 -8.99
C ARG A 182 6.80 16.97 -8.17
N GLN A 183 6.15 18.00 -8.69
CA GLN A 183 6.02 19.27 -7.96
C GLN A 183 5.15 19.13 -6.71
N ALA A 184 4.07 18.34 -6.77
CA ALA A 184 3.19 18.12 -5.62
C ALA A 184 3.92 17.47 -4.44
N VAL A 185 4.92 16.60 -4.69
CA VAL A 185 5.70 15.93 -3.64
C VAL A 185 6.92 16.73 -3.18
N LEU A 186 7.40 17.71 -3.95
CA LEU A 186 8.51 18.59 -3.57
C LEU A 186 8.05 19.81 -2.76
N VAL A 187 6.76 20.14 -2.77
CA VAL A 187 6.17 21.34 -2.13
C VAL A 187 5.36 20.99 -0.86
N ILE A 188 5.16 19.69 -0.58
CA ILE A 188 4.44 19.23 0.61
C ILE A 188 5.20 19.62 1.89
#